data_d5a6858a9d2396cbbb7fec5230ce2483
#
_entry.id   d5a6858a9d2396cbbb7fec5230ce2483
#
_cell.length_a   1.000
_cell.length_b   1.000
_cell.length_c   1.000
_cell.angle_alpha   90.00
_cell.angle_beta   90.00
_cell.angle_gamma   90.00
#
_symmetry.space_group_name_H-M   'P 1'
#
loop_
_entity.id
_entity.type
_entity.pdbx_description
1 polymer ?
#
loop_
_entity_poly.entity_id
_entity_poly.type
_entity_poly.pdbx_seq_one_letter_code
_entity_poly.pdbx_strand_id
1 'polypeptide(L)'
;VQKEGGFETLKGDVVSVVVGHDCRNNGRLYAETVAKVFAANGIKVYLFESLRPTPEVSFAIRHLSAQGGVNVTASHNPKEYNGYKAYWEDGSQVLQPHDQGIIDEVNKVSMADVKMSGNEHLIEIIGGELDYDYMQAVKTVMIDQETILRQKDLNIVFTPLHGAGRHIVPMCLRSWGFENIHVVPEQMVIDGDFPTVQSPNPENAEAMTMGMNLGTRLNADLVIASDPDADRLAIVCRNDKGEWTIINGNQTCMMYCYYIINNMKKLGKLRPDHYLVK
;
A
#
# COMPACT_ATOMS: atom_id res chain seq x y z
N VAL A 1 8.08 1.81 24.83
CA VAL A 1 9.03 2.60 24.01
C VAL A 1 9.96 3.50 24.86
N GLN A 2 9.71 3.64 26.15
CA GLN A 2 10.55 4.48 27.06
C GLN A 2 11.27 3.68 28.16
N LYS A 3 11.56 2.41 27.96
CA LYS A 3 12.38 1.62 28.89
C LYS A 3 13.83 1.56 28.40
N GLU A 4 14.76 1.55 29.36
CA GLU A 4 16.21 1.43 29.17
C GLU A 4 16.58 0.42 28.07
N GLY A 5 17.20 0.92 27.01
CA GLY A 5 17.57 0.15 25.81
C GLY A 5 16.75 0.45 24.56
N GLY A 6 15.66 1.24 24.65
CA GLY A 6 14.93 1.75 23.51
C GLY A 6 15.51 3.08 23.02
N PHE A 7 15.55 3.25 21.74
CA PHE A 7 15.89 4.43 20.94
C PHE A 7 16.49 5.62 21.71
N GLU A 8 17.74 5.95 21.47
CA GLU A 8 18.24 7.28 21.74
C GLU A 8 17.50 8.28 20.83
N THR A 9 16.31 8.72 21.24
CA THR A 9 15.74 9.94 20.69
C THR A 9 16.74 11.05 21.03
N LEU A 10 17.22 11.72 20.03
CA LEU A 10 17.99 12.96 20.20
C LEU A 10 17.21 13.84 21.17
N LYS A 11 17.85 14.35 22.21
CA LYS A 11 17.21 15.15 23.25
C LYS A 11 16.43 16.29 22.60
N GLY A 12 15.11 16.22 22.62
CA GLY A 12 14.21 17.26 22.11
C GLY A 12 13.25 16.82 21.00
N ASP A 13 13.42 15.65 20.38
CA ASP A 13 12.54 15.19 19.32
C ASP A 13 11.28 14.53 19.91
N VAL A 14 10.11 14.98 19.42
CA VAL A 14 8.83 14.38 19.77
C VAL A 14 8.72 13.04 19.02
N VAL A 15 8.58 11.94 19.76
CA VAL A 15 8.31 10.62 19.15
C VAL A 15 7.04 10.72 18.33
N SER A 16 7.07 10.24 17.10
CA SER A 16 5.94 10.28 16.18
C SER A 16 5.69 8.96 15.49
N VAL A 17 4.44 8.75 15.08
CA VAL A 17 3.99 7.55 14.35
C VAL A 17 3.05 7.95 13.22
N VAL A 18 3.05 7.15 12.14
CA VAL A 18 2.10 7.26 11.04
C VAL A 18 1.01 6.21 11.23
N VAL A 19 -0.26 6.58 10.98
CA VAL A 19 -1.39 5.65 11.07
C VAL A 19 -2.19 5.70 9.79
N GLY A 20 -2.35 4.54 9.15
CA GLY A 20 -3.16 4.33 7.95
C GLY A 20 -4.17 3.19 8.12
N HIS A 21 -5.05 3.03 7.14
CA HIS A 21 -6.01 1.94 7.07
C HIS A 21 -6.42 1.65 5.62
N ASP A 22 -6.96 0.48 5.37
CA ASP A 22 -7.61 0.10 4.10
C ASP A 22 -9.14 0.33 4.13
N CYS A 23 -9.87 -0.31 3.20
CA CYS A 23 -11.32 -0.15 3.04
C CYS A 23 -12.17 -0.99 4.00
N ARG A 24 -11.58 -1.83 4.84
CA ARG A 24 -12.30 -2.80 5.66
C ARG A 24 -13.23 -2.15 6.67
N ASN A 25 -14.32 -2.87 6.99
CA ASN A 25 -15.28 -2.44 8.00
C ASN A 25 -14.57 -2.11 9.32
N ASN A 26 -14.94 -0.98 9.92
CA ASN A 26 -14.32 -0.40 11.10
C ASN A 26 -12.83 0.00 10.96
N GLY A 27 -12.20 -0.11 9.77
CA GLY A 27 -10.80 0.27 9.57
C GLY A 27 -10.51 1.69 10.02
N ARG A 28 -11.35 2.66 9.61
CA ARG A 28 -11.25 4.06 10.05
C ARG A 28 -11.39 4.22 11.56
N LEU A 29 -12.39 3.57 12.17
CA LEU A 29 -12.61 3.61 13.62
C LEU A 29 -11.41 3.07 14.40
N TYR A 30 -10.83 1.97 13.93
CA TYR A 30 -9.65 1.39 14.57
C TYR A 30 -8.42 2.29 14.40
N ALA A 31 -8.20 2.86 13.21
CA ALA A 31 -7.11 3.80 12.98
C ALA A 31 -7.21 5.04 13.87
N GLU A 32 -8.41 5.62 14.02
CA GLU A 32 -8.66 6.75 14.93
C GLU A 32 -8.46 6.35 16.41
N THR A 33 -8.83 5.14 16.79
CA THR A 33 -8.59 4.62 18.13
C THR A 33 -7.10 4.48 18.41
N VAL A 34 -6.36 3.91 17.48
CA VAL A 34 -4.89 3.81 17.55
C VAL A 34 -4.27 5.20 17.69
N ALA A 35 -4.71 6.16 16.88
CA ALA A 35 -4.22 7.55 16.94
C ALA A 35 -4.47 8.19 18.31
N LYS A 36 -5.67 8.01 18.87
CA LYS A 36 -6.02 8.53 20.21
C LYS A 36 -5.18 7.91 21.31
N VAL A 37 -4.96 6.60 21.28
CA VAL A 37 -4.11 5.91 22.27
C VAL A 37 -2.67 6.41 22.20
N PHE A 38 -2.07 6.56 21.02
CA PHE A 38 -0.74 7.13 20.89
C PHE A 38 -0.68 8.56 21.40
N ALA A 39 -1.61 9.43 20.99
CA ALA A 39 -1.68 10.83 21.43
C ALA A 39 -1.82 10.95 22.95
N ALA A 40 -2.72 10.16 23.56
CA ALA A 40 -2.93 10.13 25.01
C ALA A 40 -1.66 9.75 25.80
N ASN A 41 -0.72 9.05 25.16
CA ASN A 41 0.58 8.71 25.71
C ASN A 41 1.72 9.69 25.30
N GLY A 42 1.36 10.85 24.73
CA GLY A 42 2.31 11.92 24.40
C GLY A 42 3.11 11.68 23.11
N ILE A 43 2.62 10.80 22.23
CA ILE A 43 3.23 10.49 20.93
C ILE A 43 2.50 11.28 19.85
N LYS A 44 3.24 12.00 19.00
CA LYS A 44 2.68 12.69 17.84
C LYS A 44 2.18 11.65 16.82
N VAL A 45 1.04 11.89 16.23
CA VAL A 45 0.43 10.99 15.26
C VAL A 45 0.15 11.71 13.96
N TYR A 46 0.65 11.15 12.86
CA TYR A 46 0.25 11.51 11.51
C TYR A 46 -0.82 10.51 11.05
N LEU A 47 -2.10 10.93 11.06
CA LEU A 47 -3.23 10.09 10.69
C LEU A 47 -3.66 10.42 9.27
N PHE A 48 -3.67 9.44 8.38
CA PHE A 48 -4.22 9.64 7.05
C PHE A 48 -5.72 10.00 7.10
N GLU A 49 -6.12 11.01 6.33
CA GLU A 49 -7.51 11.48 6.23
C GLU A 49 -8.49 10.43 5.72
N SER A 50 -7.98 9.48 4.91
CA SER A 50 -8.73 8.38 4.32
C SER A 50 -7.80 7.18 4.10
N LEU A 51 -8.35 6.08 3.57
CA LEU A 51 -7.56 4.89 3.24
C LEU A 51 -6.41 5.24 2.30
N ARG A 52 -5.24 4.65 2.57
CA ARG A 52 -4.04 4.74 1.73
C ARG A 52 -3.35 3.40 1.59
N PRO A 53 -2.64 3.18 0.46
CA PRO A 53 -1.85 1.97 0.24
C PRO A 53 -0.83 1.69 1.34
N THR A 54 -0.63 0.41 1.66
CA THR A 54 0.45 -0.02 2.57
C THR A 54 1.83 0.54 2.16
N PRO A 55 2.24 0.55 0.87
CA PRO A 55 3.51 1.16 0.48
C PRO A 55 3.58 2.67 0.73
N GLU A 56 2.45 3.37 0.68
CA GLU A 56 2.41 4.81 0.99
C GLU A 56 2.53 5.07 2.49
N VAL A 57 1.95 4.22 3.35
CA VAL A 57 2.19 4.27 4.81
C VAL A 57 3.67 4.07 5.13
N SER A 58 4.31 3.08 4.50
CA SER A 58 5.76 2.85 4.61
C SER A 58 6.59 4.05 4.16
N PHE A 59 6.22 4.68 3.05
CA PHE A 59 6.85 5.91 2.56
C PHE A 59 6.69 7.06 3.56
N ALA A 60 5.48 7.27 4.07
CA ALA A 60 5.15 8.34 5.02
C ALA A 60 6.01 8.28 6.29
N ILE A 61 6.23 7.08 6.83
CA ILE A 61 7.08 6.88 8.01
C ILE A 61 8.48 7.46 7.77
N ARG A 62 9.09 7.12 6.65
CA ARG A 62 10.45 7.59 6.30
C ARG A 62 10.46 9.08 5.91
N HIS A 63 9.48 9.53 5.15
CA HIS A 63 9.38 10.90 4.65
C HIS A 63 9.18 11.90 5.80
N LEU A 64 8.35 11.55 6.79
CA LEU A 64 8.08 12.38 7.96
C LEU A 64 9.06 12.12 9.12
N SER A 65 10.06 11.26 8.91
CA SER A 65 11.03 10.85 9.95
C SER A 65 10.34 10.35 11.22
N ALA A 66 9.23 9.64 11.08
CA ALA A 66 8.51 9.03 12.19
C ALA A 66 9.23 7.77 12.69
N GLN A 67 9.15 7.49 14.00
CA GLN A 67 9.81 6.34 14.62
C GLN A 67 9.10 5.03 14.36
N GLY A 68 7.92 5.08 13.74
CA GLY A 68 7.19 3.89 13.35
C GLY A 68 5.84 4.21 12.76
N GLY A 69 5.06 3.19 12.53
CA GLY A 69 3.70 3.35 12.01
C GLY A 69 2.82 2.12 12.21
N VAL A 70 1.57 2.32 11.91
CA VAL A 70 0.53 1.27 11.95
C VAL A 70 -0.30 1.37 10.69
N ASN A 71 -0.54 0.23 10.04
CA ASN A 71 -1.58 0.12 9.03
C ASN A 71 -2.66 -0.87 9.48
N VAL A 72 -3.89 -0.40 9.58
CA VAL A 72 -5.05 -1.22 9.94
C VAL A 72 -5.57 -1.89 8.67
N THR A 73 -5.17 -3.13 8.47
CA THR A 73 -5.49 -3.92 7.27
C THR A 73 -5.32 -5.41 7.51
N ALA A 74 -6.08 -6.23 6.82
CA ALA A 74 -5.87 -7.66 6.71
C ALA A 74 -5.52 -8.08 5.27
N SER A 75 -4.96 -7.15 4.46
CA SER A 75 -4.54 -7.40 3.08
C SER A 75 -5.71 -7.95 2.23
N HIS A 76 -5.53 -9.09 1.59
CA HIS A 76 -6.51 -9.77 0.74
C HIS A 76 -7.37 -10.81 1.46
N ASN A 77 -7.30 -10.90 2.78
CA ASN A 77 -8.10 -11.85 3.56
C ASN A 77 -9.60 -11.56 3.42
N PRO A 78 -10.49 -12.56 3.69
CA PRO A 78 -11.94 -12.37 3.69
C PRO A 78 -12.40 -11.19 4.57
N LYS A 79 -13.60 -10.69 4.32
CA LYS A 79 -14.16 -9.47 4.92
C LYS A 79 -14.29 -9.51 6.44
N GLU A 80 -14.40 -10.70 7.02
CA GLU A 80 -14.51 -10.93 8.45
C GLU A 80 -13.22 -10.59 9.22
N TYR A 81 -12.11 -10.49 8.49
CA TYR A 81 -10.81 -10.20 9.08
C TYR A 81 -10.49 -8.71 9.01
N ASN A 82 -9.84 -8.24 10.07
CA ASN A 82 -9.07 -7.01 10.06
C ASN A 82 -7.75 -7.27 10.78
N GLY A 83 -6.79 -6.36 10.71
CA GLY A 83 -5.46 -6.59 11.26
C GLY A 83 -4.76 -5.32 11.69
N TYR A 84 -3.66 -5.51 12.38
CA TYR A 84 -2.80 -4.45 12.90
C TYR A 84 -1.37 -4.76 12.46
N LYS A 85 -0.90 -4.10 11.40
CA LYS A 85 0.47 -4.22 10.92
C LYS A 85 1.30 -3.09 11.54
N ALA A 86 2.33 -3.42 12.31
CA ALA A 86 3.26 -2.45 12.89
C ALA A 86 4.51 -2.32 12.02
N TYR A 87 5.07 -1.11 11.97
CA TYR A 87 6.22 -0.74 11.16
C TYR A 87 7.26 0.01 11.99
N TRP A 88 8.55 -0.14 11.65
CA TRP A 88 9.65 0.62 12.21
C TRP A 88 9.94 1.91 11.42
N GLU A 89 10.92 2.69 11.89
CA GLU A 89 11.36 3.96 11.29
C GLU A 89 11.89 3.83 9.85
N ASP A 90 12.36 2.65 9.46
CA ASP A 90 12.78 2.35 8.10
C ASP A 90 11.60 2.08 7.14
N GLY A 91 10.37 2.10 7.66
CA GLY A 91 9.15 1.80 6.92
C GLY A 91 8.92 0.31 6.67
N SER A 92 9.73 -0.57 7.24
CA SER A 92 9.55 -2.02 7.15
C SER A 92 8.60 -2.54 8.23
N GLN A 93 7.81 -3.56 7.89
CA GLN A 93 6.98 -4.24 8.88
C GLN A 93 7.86 -4.87 9.96
N VAL A 94 7.43 -4.74 11.21
CA VAL A 94 8.13 -5.31 12.38
C VAL A 94 8.20 -6.83 12.25
N LEU A 95 9.42 -7.36 12.40
CA LEU A 95 9.74 -8.79 12.34
C LEU A 95 10.34 -9.27 13.65
N GLN A 96 10.54 -10.61 13.76
CA GLN A 96 11.22 -11.22 14.89
C GLN A 96 12.62 -10.61 15.12
N PRO A 97 13.02 -10.41 16.38
CA PRO A 97 12.32 -10.73 17.64
C PRO A 97 11.37 -9.64 18.16
N HIS A 98 11.27 -8.51 17.48
CA HIS A 98 10.57 -7.32 17.97
C HIS A 98 9.05 -7.46 17.97
N ASP A 99 8.48 -8.18 17.01
CA ASP A 99 7.05 -8.51 16.95
C ASP A 99 6.60 -9.25 18.22
N GLN A 100 7.36 -10.26 18.63
CA GLN A 100 7.08 -11.00 19.87
C GLN A 100 7.22 -10.11 21.10
N GLY A 101 8.23 -9.24 21.12
CA GLY A 101 8.40 -8.25 22.20
C GLY A 101 7.22 -7.30 22.35
N ILE A 102 6.64 -6.84 21.24
CA ILE A 102 5.43 -6.01 21.25
C ILE A 102 4.23 -6.79 21.82
N ILE A 103 4.03 -8.03 21.36
CA ILE A 103 2.93 -8.90 21.84
C ILE A 103 3.08 -9.16 23.34
N ASP A 104 4.30 -9.41 23.81
CA ASP A 104 4.57 -9.66 25.23
C ASP A 104 4.26 -8.44 26.10
N GLU A 105 4.52 -7.22 25.61
CA GLU A 105 4.12 -5.98 26.31
C GLU A 105 2.60 -5.78 26.26
N VAL A 106 1.94 -6.04 25.13
CA VAL A 106 0.48 -5.94 24.99
C VAL A 106 -0.21 -6.87 25.99
N ASN A 107 0.28 -8.09 26.18
CA ASN A 107 -0.29 -9.07 27.09
C ASN A 107 -0.17 -8.68 28.58
N LYS A 108 0.70 -7.71 28.92
CA LYS A 108 0.86 -7.17 30.29
C LYS A 108 -0.11 -6.03 30.60
N VAL A 109 -0.68 -5.41 29.58
CA VAL A 109 -1.55 -4.23 29.73
C VAL A 109 -2.97 -4.67 30.02
N SER A 110 -3.56 -4.18 31.12
CA SER A 110 -4.99 -4.35 31.33
C SER A 110 -5.79 -3.27 30.60
N MET A 111 -7.03 -3.59 30.22
CA MET A 111 -7.90 -2.61 29.57
C MET A 111 -8.14 -1.35 30.41
N ALA A 112 -8.06 -1.46 31.73
CA ALA A 112 -8.20 -0.34 32.65
C ALA A 112 -7.01 0.65 32.59
N ASP A 113 -5.85 0.19 32.12
CA ASP A 113 -4.64 1.00 32.04
C ASP A 113 -4.48 1.72 30.69
N VAL A 114 -5.36 1.40 29.72
CA VAL A 114 -5.31 2.00 28.38
C VAL A 114 -5.83 3.44 28.43
N LYS A 115 -4.96 4.39 28.12
CA LYS A 115 -5.33 5.80 27.97
C LYS A 115 -5.97 6.02 26.60
N MET A 116 -7.24 6.44 26.59
CA MET A 116 -8.05 6.60 25.37
C MET A 116 -8.30 8.07 25.00
N SER A 117 -7.90 9.03 25.84
CA SER A 117 -8.16 10.45 25.64
C SER A 117 -7.05 11.33 26.21
N GLY A 118 -6.94 12.52 25.66
CA GLY A 118 -5.93 13.53 26.01
C GLY A 118 -4.91 13.72 24.89
N ASN A 119 -4.40 14.96 24.83
CA ASN A 119 -3.39 15.36 23.85
C ASN A 119 -3.83 15.23 22.37
N GLU A 120 -5.13 15.36 22.06
CA GLU A 120 -5.66 15.27 20.70
C GLU A 120 -5.01 16.26 19.74
N HIS A 121 -4.43 17.34 20.23
CA HIS A 121 -3.62 18.30 19.46
C HIS A 121 -2.35 17.70 18.86
N LEU A 122 -1.93 16.51 19.32
CA LEU A 122 -0.81 15.77 18.76
C LEU A 122 -1.21 14.95 17.51
N ILE A 123 -2.51 14.87 17.19
CA ILE A 123 -2.99 14.18 15.99
C ILE A 123 -3.04 15.19 14.84
N GLU A 124 -2.18 14.98 13.86
CA GLU A 124 -2.12 15.74 12.62
C GLU A 124 -2.72 14.90 11.48
N ILE A 125 -3.65 15.47 10.75
CA ILE A 125 -4.25 14.81 9.58
C ILE A 125 -3.37 15.06 8.37
N ILE A 126 -2.99 13.97 7.67
CA ILE A 126 -2.18 14.00 6.46
C ILE A 126 -2.97 13.43 5.27
N GLY A 127 -2.61 13.83 4.05
CA GLY A 127 -3.33 13.44 2.82
C GLY A 127 -2.65 13.95 1.57
N GLY A 128 -3.35 14.75 0.77
CA GLY A 128 -3.01 15.09 -0.61
C GLY A 128 -1.60 15.62 -0.88
N GLU A 129 -0.98 16.34 0.05
CA GLU A 129 0.42 16.77 -0.12
C GLU A 129 1.36 15.57 -0.07
N LEU A 130 1.11 14.64 0.87
CA LEU A 130 1.89 13.42 0.98
C LEU A 130 1.65 12.49 -0.22
N ASP A 131 0.43 12.39 -0.72
CA ASP A 131 0.10 11.65 -1.94
C ASP A 131 0.96 12.14 -3.11
N TYR A 132 1.10 13.46 -3.26
CA TYR A 132 1.94 14.05 -4.30
C TYR A 132 3.42 13.68 -4.13
N ASP A 133 3.97 13.80 -2.92
CA ASP A 133 5.37 13.46 -2.64
C ASP A 133 5.63 11.96 -2.84
N TYR A 134 4.68 11.11 -2.44
CA TYR A 134 4.73 9.68 -2.73
C TYR A 134 4.76 9.39 -4.23
N MET A 135 3.88 10.03 -5.01
CA MET A 135 3.87 9.88 -6.48
C MET A 135 5.19 10.31 -7.12
N GLN A 136 5.81 11.41 -6.64
CA GLN A 136 7.13 11.83 -7.11
C GLN A 136 8.20 10.80 -6.76
N ALA A 137 8.17 10.24 -5.54
CA ALA A 137 9.11 9.20 -5.13
C ALA A 137 8.96 7.94 -6.00
N VAL A 138 7.73 7.47 -6.24
CA VAL A 138 7.45 6.32 -7.11
C VAL A 138 7.92 6.59 -8.55
N LYS A 139 7.81 7.83 -9.03
CA LYS A 139 8.30 8.20 -10.36
C LYS A 139 9.82 8.05 -10.49
N THR A 140 10.58 8.23 -9.40
CA THR A 140 12.06 8.10 -9.44
C THR A 140 12.54 6.68 -9.71
N VAL A 141 11.72 5.66 -9.42
CA VAL A 141 12.07 4.25 -9.68
C VAL A 141 11.74 3.81 -11.10
N MET A 142 11.13 4.68 -11.89
CA MET A 142 10.88 4.43 -13.32
C MET A 142 12.21 4.38 -14.07
N ILE A 143 12.49 3.28 -14.76
CA ILE A 143 13.79 3.06 -15.41
C ILE A 143 13.77 3.52 -16.87
N ASP A 144 12.65 3.34 -17.57
CA ASP A 144 12.54 3.59 -19.02
C ASP A 144 11.27 4.41 -19.35
N GLN A 145 11.37 5.71 -19.15
CA GLN A 145 10.28 6.65 -19.43
C GLN A 145 9.97 6.73 -20.94
N GLU A 146 10.98 6.59 -21.80
CA GLU A 146 10.78 6.66 -23.25
C GLU A 146 9.88 5.53 -23.75
N THR A 147 10.04 4.32 -23.20
CA THR A 147 9.16 3.19 -23.54
C THR A 147 7.72 3.46 -23.10
N ILE A 148 7.52 4.04 -21.92
CA ILE A 148 6.17 4.41 -21.45
C ILE A 148 5.54 5.43 -22.40
N LEU A 149 6.27 6.48 -22.79
CA LEU A 149 5.77 7.49 -23.70
C LEU A 149 5.45 6.94 -25.11
N ARG A 150 6.22 5.95 -25.58
CA ARG A 150 5.89 5.25 -26.85
C ARG A 150 4.64 4.38 -26.74
N GLN A 151 4.25 3.99 -25.54
CA GLN A 151 3.10 3.13 -25.24
C GLN A 151 1.97 3.88 -24.52
N LYS A 152 1.96 5.22 -24.60
CA LYS A 152 1.00 6.07 -23.90
C LYS A 152 -0.46 5.77 -24.25
N ASP A 153 -0.70 5.26 -25.45
CA ASP A 153 -2.01 4.93 -26.00
C ASP A 153 -2.53 3.57 -25.53
N LEU A 154 -1.74 2.80 -24.72
CA LEU A 154 -2.21 1.54 -24.16
C LEU A 154 -3.57 1.73 -23.44
N ASN A 155 -4.51 0.88 -23.81
CA ASN A 155 -5.87 0.88 -23.25
C ASN A 155 -5.88 0.00 -21.99
N ILE A 156 -5.84 0.64 -20.82
CA ILE A 156 -5.66 -0.03 -19.53
C ILE A 156 -6.95 0.02 -18.72
N VAL A 157 -7.41 -1.13 -18.24
CA VAL A 157 -8.47 -1.22 -17.22
C VAL A 157 -7.83 -1.46 -15.86
N PHE A 158 -8.25 -0.70 -14.86
CA PHE A 158 -7.81 -0.85 -13.48
C PHE A 158 -8.97 -1.13 -12.53
N THR A 159 -8.76 -2.02 -11.57
CA THR A 159 -9.64 -2.22 -10.43
C THR A 159 -8.86 -2.27 -9.11
N PRO A 160 -9.27 -1.50 -8.10
CA PRO A 160 -8.71 -1.55 -6.75
C PRO A 160 -9.37 -2.62 -5.86
N LEU A 161 -10.33 -3.39 -6.35
CA LEU A 161 -11.13 -4.34 -5.56
C LEU A 161 -11.68 -3.69 -4.27
N HIS A 162 -12.30 -2.51 -4.39
CA HIS A 162 -12.81 -1.64 -3.32
C HIS A 162 -11.72 -0.96 -2.45
N GLY A 163 -10.45 -1.22 -2.70
CA GLY A 163 -9.32 -0.92 -1.81
C GLY A 163 -8.66 0.45 -2.00
N ALA A 164 -7.54 0.58 -1.30
CA ALA A 164 -6.79 1.83 -1.14
C ALA A 164 -6.08 2.31 -2.42
N GLY A 165 -5.84 1.40 -3.39
CA GLY A 165 -5.25 1.77 -4.68
C GLY A 165 -6.11 2.67 -5.57
N ARG A 166 -7.38 2.90 -5.20
CA ARG A 166 -8.41 3.55 -6.04
C ARG A 166 -8.03 4.94 -6.57
N HIS A 167 -7.30 5.73 -5.82
CA HIS A 167 -6.86 7.06 -6.23
C HIS A 167 -5.44 7.05 -6.76
N ILE A 168 -4.53 6.55 -5.96
CA ILE A 168 -3.10 6.71 -6.22
C ILE A 168 -2.65 5.96 -7.48
N VAL A 169 -3.19 4.75 -7.76
CA VAL A 169 -2.76 3.97 -8.92
C VAL A 169 -3.14 4.65 -10.25
N PRO A 170 -4.41 5.05 -10.48
CA PRO A 170 -4.76 5.78 -11.69
C PRO A 170 -4.03 7.13 -11.82
N MET A 171 -3.78 7.82 -10.71
CA MET A 171 -3.03 9.08 -10.72
C MET A 171 -1.56 8.86 -11.12
N CYS A 172 -0.89 7.84 -10.58
CA CYS A 172 0.46 7.47 -10.97
C CYS A 172 0.54 7.12 -12.45
N LEU A 173 -0.34 6.24 -12.95
CA LEU A 173 -0.35 5.84 -14.36
C LEU A 173 -0.50 7.05 -15.29
N ARG A 174 -1.43 7.96 -14.99
CA ARG A 174 -1.60 9.20 -15.76
C ARG A 174 -0.39 10.12 -15.67
N SER A 175 0.22 10.27 -14.49
CA SER A 175 1.40 11.11 -14.30
C SER A 175 2.62 10.59 -15.06
N TRP A 176 2.64 9.30 -15.38
CA TRP A 176 3.69 8.67 -16.17
C TRP A 176 3.47 8.81 -17.67
N GLY A 177 2.27 9.18 -18.11
CA GLY A 177 1.96 9.48 -19.49
C GLY A 177 0.95 8.54 -20.16
N PHE A 178 0.37 7.57 -19.45
CA PHE A 178 -0.73 6.76 -20.00
C PHE A 178 -2.02 7.58 -20.09
N GLU A 179 -2.62 7.62 -21.28
CA GLU A 179 -3.79 8.46 -21.58
C GLU A 179 -5.12 7.69 -21.39
N ASN A 180 -5.13 6.40 -21.68
CA ASN A 180 -6.36 5.58 -21.72
C ASN A 180 -6.48 4.68 -20.47
N ILE A 181 -6.78 5.30 -19.32
CA ILE A 181 -7.00 4.60 -18.06
C ILE A 181 -8.49 4.57 -17.75
N HIS A 182 -9.04 3.36 -17.77
CA HIS A 182 -10.43 3.07 -17.42
C HIS A 182 -10.49 2.34 -16.08
N VAL A 183 -11.50 2.63 -15.28
CA VAL A 183 -11.66 2.00 -13.96
C VAL A 183 -12.95 1.20 -13.92
N VAL A 184 -13.02 0.15 -13.12
CA VAL A 184 -14.25 -0.60 -12.85
C VAL A 184 -15.08 0.19 -11.82
N PRO A 185 -16.16 0.88 -12.23
CA PRO A 185 -16.85 1.86 -11.37
C PRO A 185 -17.37 1.25 -10.07
N GLU A 186 -17.92 0.05 -10.14
CA GLU A 186 -18.50 -0.66 -8.99
C GLU A 186 -17.44 -1.00 -7.94
N GLN A 187 -16.22 -1.31 -8.39
CA GLN A 187 -15.09 -1.66 -7.52
C GLN A 187 -14.27 -0.45 -7.07
N MET A 188 -14.58 0.74 -7.59
CA MET A 188 -14.03 2.02 -7.07
C MET A 188 -14.76 2.50 -5.81
N VAL A 189 -15.91 1.94 -5.48
CA VAL A 189 -16.64 2.26 -4.26
C VAL A 189 -15.92 1.62 -3.07
N ILE A 190 -15.68 2.42 -2.01
CA ILE A 190 -15.13 1.91 -0.75
C ILE A 190 -16.21 1.06 -0.08
N ASP A 191 -15.96 -0.24 0.06
CA ASP A 191 -16.90 -1.15 0.69
C ASP A 191 -16.15 -2.33 1.32
N GLY A 192 -16.15 -2.40 2.65
CA GLY A 192 -15.48 -3.45 3.42
C GLY A 192 -16.19 -4.81 3.36
N ASP A 193 -17.39 -4.87 2.79
CA ASP A 193 -18.11 -6.12 2.55
C ASP A 193 -17.73 -6.78 1.22
N PHE A 194 -16.97 -6.10 0.36
CA PHE A 194 -16.52 -6.59 -0.94
C PHE A 194 -17.63 -7.20 -1.79
N PRO A 195 -18.74 -6.47 -2.05
CA PRO A 195 -19.97 -7.05 -2.63
C PRO A 195 -19.80 -7.61 -4.04
N THR A 196 -18.72 -7.27 -4.74
CA THR A 196 -18.48 -7.68 -6.13
C THR A 196 -17.54 -8.88 -6.27
N VAL A 197 -16.97 -9.38 -5.16
CA VAL A 197 -16.01 -10.48 -5.14
C VAL A 197 -16.20 -11.35 -3.90
N GLN A 198 -15.90 -12.64 -4.00
CA GLN A 198 -15.92 -13.55 -2.87
C GLN A 198 -14.68 -13.36 -1.97
N SER A 199 -13.54 -13.05 -2.61
CA SER A 199 -12.30 -12.73 -1.93
C SER A 199 -11.59 -11.61 -2.71
N PRO A 200 -11.15 -10.54 -2.03
CA PRO A 200 -10.48 -9.41 -2.70
C PRO A 200 -9.01 -9.71 -3.02
N ASN A 201 -8.73 -10.91 -3.48
CA ASN A 201 -7.40 -11.35 -3.90
C ASN A 201 -7.28 -11.25 -5.43
N PRO A 202 -6.46 -10.34 -5.97
CA PRO A 202 -6.33 -10.14 -7.41
C PRO A 202 -5.69 -11.33 -8.15
N GLU A 203 -5.11 -12.31 -7.45
CA GLU A 203 -4.64 -13.56 -8.06
C GLU A 203 -5.80 -14.53 -8.38
N ASN A 204 -6.99 -14.30 -7.83
CA ASN A 204 -8.16 -15.12 -8.11
C ASN A 204 -8.85 -14.66 -9.42
N ALA A 205 -9.07 -15.59 -10.34
CA ALA A 205 -9.72 -15.28 -11.61
C ALA A 205 -11.13 -14.67 -11.43
N GLU A 206 -11.84 -15.08 -10.38
CA GLU A 206 -13.15 -14.54 -10.03
C GLU A 206 -13.08 -13.03 -9.74
N ALA A 207 -12.10 -12.59 -8.95
CA ALA A 207 -11.92 -11.18 -8.62
C ALA A 207 -11.61 -10.30 -9.85
N MET A 208 -10.99 -10.88 -10.88
CA MET A 208 -10.64 -10.20 -12.13
C MET A 208 -11.78 -10.13 -13.13
N THR A 209 -12.89 -10.84 -12.91
CA THR A 209 -13.99 -11.01 -13.89
C THR A 209 -14.57 -9.67 -14.34
N MET A 210 -14.86 -8.74 -13.44
CA MET A 210 -15.42 -7.44 -13.81
C MET A 210 -14.44 -6.61 -14.64
N GLY A 211 -13.15 -6.62 -14.26
CA GLY A 211 -12.09 -5.97 -15.03
C GLY A 211 -11.94 -6.55 -16.44
N MET A 212 -11.91 -7.87 -16.58
CA MET A 212 -11.83 -8.54 -17.88
C MET A 212 -13.06 -8.27 -18.74
N ASN A 213 -14.27 -8.26 -18.16
CA ASN A 213 -15.50 -7.93 -18.88
C ASN A 213 -15.49 -6.49 -19.40
N LEU A 214 -15.07 -5.55 -18.56
CA LEU A 214 -14.88 -4.15 -18.98
C LEU A 214 -13.81 -4.04 -20.06
N GLY A 215 -12.68 -4.72 -19.88
CA GLY A 215 -11.59 -4.79 -20.85
C GLY A 215 -12.02 -5.34 -22.20
N THR A 216 -12.90 -6.34 -22.20
CA THR A 216 -13.48 -6.89 -23.43
C THR A 216 -14.34 -5.85 -24.16
N ARG A 217 -15.21 -5.15 -23.42
CA ARG A 217 -16.07 -4.11 -24.00
C ARG A 217 -15.29 -2.92 -24.58
N LEU A 218 -14.19 -2.55 -23.92
CA LEU A 218 -13.36 -1.43 -24.32
C LEU A 218 -12.21 -1.81 -25.25
N ASN A 219 -12.10 -3.09 -25.62
CA ASN A 219 -10.95 -3.64 -26.34
C ASN A 219 -9.62 -3.26 -25.68
N ALA A 220 -9.54 -3.44 -24.36
CA ALA A 220 -8.36 -3.09 -23.61
C ALA A 220 -7.20 -4.06 -23.89
N ASP A 221 -5.97 -3.52 -23.81
CA ASP A 221 -4.73 -4.27 -23.95
C ASP A 221 -4.36 -4.97 -22.64
N LEU A 222 -4.71 -4.33 -21.51
CA LEU A 222 -4.26 -4.72 -20.19
C LEU A 222 -5.35 -4.50 -19.15
N VAL A 223 -5.48 -5.45 -18.21
CA VAL A 223 -6.27 -5.29 -17.00
C VAL A 223 -5.34 -5.42 -15.79
N ILE A 224 -5.39 -4.44 -14.90
CA ILE A 224 -4.57 -4.39 -13.68
C ILE A 224 -5.50 -4.37 -12.47
N ALA A 225 -5.15 -5.10 -11.43
CA ALA A 225 -5.84 -5.05 -10.14
C ALA A 225 -4.85 -4.92 -8.99
N SER A 226 -5.26 -4.22 -7.94
CA SER A 226 -4.59 -4.24 -6.64
C SER A 226 -5.53 -4.84 -5.59
N ASP A 227 -4.94 -5.44 -4.54
CA ASP A 227 -5.69 -5.89 -3.37
C ASP A 227 -6.10 -4.71 -2.46
N PRO A 228 -6.88 -4.93 -1.38
CA PRO A 228 -7.44 -3.85 -0.57
C PRO A 228 -6.44 -2.86 0.03
N ASP A 229 -5.25 -3.28 0.41
CA ASP A 229 -4.19 -2.40 0.91
C ASP A 229 -3.10 -2.08 -0.14
N ALA A 230 -3.34 -2.51 -1.39
CA ALA A 230 -2.57 -2.17 -2.58
C ALA A 230 -1.07 -2.47 -2.47
N ASP A 231 -0.68 -3.52 -1.74
CA ASP A 231 0.68 -4.05 -1.71
C ASP A 231 0.89 -5.21 -2.69
N ARG A 232 -0.18 -5.67 -3.35
CA ARG A 232 -0.18 -6.70 -4.38
C ARG A 232 -0.73 -6.19 -5.69
N LEU A 233 -0.25 -6.80 -6.77
CA LEU A 233 -0.66 -6.50 -8.14
C LEU A 233 -0.96 -7.79 -8.90
N ALA A 234 -2.05 -7.81 -9.64
CA ALA A 234 -2.28 -8.78 -10.70
C ALA A 234 -2.39 -8.10 -12.05
N ILE A 235 -1.87 -8.77 -13.06
CA ILE A 235 -1.89 -8.31 -14.44
C ILE A 235 -2.59 -9.36 -15.30
N VAL A 236 -3.51 -8.92 -16.15
CA VAL A 236 -4.17 -9.77 -17.14
C VAL A 236 -3.97 -9.17 -18.51
N CYS A 237 -3.52 -9.97 -19.45
CA CYS A 237 -3.35 -9.58 -20.84
C CYS A 237 -3.95 -10.66 -21.77
N ARG A 238 -4.04 -10.35 -23.07
CA ARG A 238 -4.47 -11.34 -24.04
C ARG A 238 -3.30 -12.21 -24.47
N ASN A 239 -3.54 -13.52 -24.58
CA ASN A 239 -2.60 -14.47 -25.18
C ASN A 239 -2.68 -14.42 -26.72
N ASP A 240 -1.87 -15.23 -27.40
CA ASP A 240 -1.82 -15.33 -28.87
C ASP A 240 -3.15 -15.75 -29.52
N LYS A 241 -4.07 -16.32 -28.74
CA LYS A 241 -5.43 -16.68 -29.18
C LYS A 241 -6.45 -15.57 -28.91
N GLY A 242 -6.05 -14.44 -28.31
CA GLY A 242 -6.92 -13.36 -27.92
C GLY A 242 -7.70 -13.61 -26.62
N GLU A 243 -7.36 -14.65 -25.87
CA GLU A 243 -8.01 -15.00 -24.60
C GLU A 243 -7.32 -14.28 -23.42
N TRP A 244 -8.12 -13.82 -22.45
CA TRP A 244 -7.59 -13.23 -21.23
C TRP A 244 -6.80 -14.26 -20.41
N THR A 245 -5.58 -13.91 -20.06
CA THR A 245 -4.66 -14.75 -19.29
C THR A 245 -4.09 -13.95 -18.12
N ILE A 246 -4.27 -14.46 -16.91
CA ILE A 246 -3.70 -13.87 -15.69
C ILE A 246 -2.22 -14.23 -15.64
N ILE A 247 -1.38 -13.21 -15.50
CA ILE A 247 0.05 -13.37 -15.21
C ILE A 247 0.17 -13.45 -13.69
N ASN A 248 0.49 -14.63 -13.17
CA ASN A 248 0.60 -14.83 -11.73
C ASN A 248 1.80 -14.09 -11.11
N GLY A 249 1.81 -13.96 -9.78
CA GLY A 249 2.84 -13.19 -9.06
C GLY A 249 4.26 -13.67 -9.33
N ASN A 250 4.51 -14.98 -9.48
CA ASN A 250 5.84 -15.50 -9.80
C ASN A 250 6.27 -15.10 -11.22
N GLN A 251 5.37 -15.16 -12.20
CA GLN A 251 5.64 -14.72 -13.58
C GLN A 251 5.92 -13.22 -13.61
N THR A 252 5.11 -12.42 -12.93
CA THR A 252 5.31 -10.97 -12.80
C THR A 252 6.65 -10.64 -12.16
N CYS A 253 7.03 -11.33 -11.09
CA CYS A 253 8.33 -11.17 -10.44
C CYS A 253 9.49 -11.46 -11.40
N MET A 254 9.42 -12.54 -12.17
CA MET A 254 10.46 -12.87 -13.16
C MET A 254 10.56 -11.82 -14.27
N MET A 255 9.42 -11.29 -14.73
CA MET A 255 9.41 -10.20 -15.73
C MET A 255 10.04 -8.93 -15.15
N TYR A 256 9.75 -8.56 -13.90
CA TYR A 256 10.37 -7.40 -13.25
C TYR A 256 11.87 -7.60 -13.07
N CYS A 257 12.32 -8.77 -12.60
CA CYS A 257 13.74 -9.07 -12.49
C CYS A 257 14.46 -8.92 -13.83
N TYR A 258 13.91 -9.51 -14.88
CA TYR A 258 14.46 -9.41 -16.22
C TYR A 258 14.52 -7.95 -16.71
N TYR A 259 13.44 -7.19 -16.57
CA TYR A 259 13.34 -5.81 -16.98
C TYR A 259 14.35 -4.92 -16.22
N ILE A 260 14.36 -5.00 -14.88
CA ILE A 260 15.21 -4.17 -14.03
C ILE A 260 16.68 -4.46 -14.29
N ILE A 261 17.09 -5.73 -14.27
CA ILE A 261 18.51 -6.12 -14.46
C ILE A 261 19.02 -5.67 -15.82
N ASN A 262 18.26 -5.93 -16.89
CA ASN A 262 18.70 -5.55 -18.24
C ASN A 262 18.80 -4.03 -18.42
N ASN A 263 17.85 -3.27 -17.87
CA ASN A 263 17.91 -1.83 -17.97
C ASN A 263 19.02 -1.24 -17.09
N MET A 264 19.24 -1.73 -15.87
CA MET A 264 20.37 -1.34 -15.04
C MET A 264 21.71 -1.63 -15.73
N LYS A 265 21.82 -2.78 -16.42
CA LYS A 265 23.00 -3.11 -17.22
C LYS A 265 23.21 -2.12 -18.37
N LYS A 266 22.16 -1.81 -19.14
CA LYS A 266 22.21 -0.83 -20.24
C LYS A 266 22.63 0.57 -19.76
N LEU A 267 22.17 0.96 -18.58
CA LEU A 267 22.48 2.25 -17.95
C LEU A 267 23.81 2.28 -17.21
N GLY A 268 24.58 1.19 -17.20
CA GLY A 268 25.84 1.09 -16.47
C GLY A 268 25.68 1.17 -14.92
N LYS A 269 24.47 0.93 -14.41
CA LYS A 269 24.14 1.01 -12.98
C LYS A 269 24.19 -0.32 -12.26
N LEU A 270 24.35 -1.45 -12.98
CA LEU A 270 24.43 -2.77 -12.35
C LEU A 270 25.83 -2.96 -11.75
N ARG A 271 25.86 -3.29 -10.47
CA ARG A 271 27.11 -3.53 -9.71
C ARG A 271 27.18 -4.99 -9.25
N PRO A 272 28.41 -5.52 -9.00
CA PRO A 272 28.60 -6.91 -8.53
C PRO A 272 28.00 -7.20 -7.14
N ASP A 273 27.78 -6.17 -6.33
CA ASP A 273 27.21 -6.25 -4.97
C ASP A 273 25.68 -6.15 -4.94
N HIS A 274 25.04 -5.97 -6.08
CA HIS A 274 23.58 -6.00 -6.16
C HIS A 274 23.06 -7.43 -5.97
N TYR A 275 22.02 -7.56 -5.16
CA TYR A 275 21.33 -8.82 -4.92
C TYR A 275 19.82 -8.64 -5.03
N LEU A 276 19.14 -9.74 -5.18
CA LEU A 276 17.69 -9.80 -5.31
C LEU A 276 17.12 -10.55 -4.11
N VAL A 277 16.10 -9.97 -3.49
CA VAL A 277 15.37 -10.59 -2.39
C VAL A 277 13.98 -10.99 -2.88
N LYS A 278 13.59 -12.20 -2.56
CA LYS A 278 12.26 -12.73 -2.85
C LYS A 278 11.56 -13.13 -1.55
#